data_61c05bf500fbbe3651b4cb9bb0ec5199
#
_entry.id   61c05bf500fbbe3651b4cb9bb0ec5199
#
_cell.length_a   1.000
_cell.length_b   1.000
_cell.length_c   1.000
_cell.angle_alpha   90.00
_cell.angle_beta   90.00
_cell.angle_gamma   90.00
#
_symmetry.space_group_name_H-M   'P 1'
#
loop_
_entity.id
_entity.type
_entity.pdbx_description
1 polymer ?
#
loop_
_entity_poly.entity_id
_entity_poly.type
_entity_poly.pdbx_seq_one_letter_code
_entity_poly.pdbx_strand_id
1 'polypeptide(L)'
;MEDEEAAAVLRTVGRQIKMWREAAGLKQAELGAAIGYGEEMVSSVERARRIPKPDFLDKADEVLGAGGKISAMKEDVERARYPKTVRDLTKLEDQAVELGAYAALHIHGLLQTPEYAQALYAMRRPAYTEDEIERHVAARMARKAVFDRVPRPLVTFVQEEMTLRRPLGGRMVLRRQLEHLLEVAELRHVEIQVMPMRREDHAAVT
;
A
#
# COMPACT_ATOMS: atom_id res chain seq x y z
N MET A 1 6.72 15.07 -7.69
CA MET A 1 5.41 15.74 -7.87
C MET A 1 4.27 14.99 -7.16
N GLU A 2 3.99 13.72 -7.47
CA GLU A 2 2.85 12.98 -6.88
C GLU A 2 2.96 12.72 -5.38
N ASP A 3 4.15 12.38 -4.88
CA ASP A 3 4.41 12.26 -3.44
C ASP A 3 4.30 13.60 -2.71
N GLU A 4 4.52 14.69 -3.44
CA GLU A 4 4.43 16.06 -2.89
C GLU A 4 2.97 16.52 -2.74
N GLU A 5 2.08 16.13 -3.66
CA GLU A 5 0.65 16.37 -3.56
C GLU A 5 0.03 15.61 -2.38
N ALA A 6 0.34 14.32 -2.25
CA ALA A 6 -0.08 13.52 -1.09
C ALA A 6 0.44 14.10 0.23
N ALA A 7 1.71 14.50 0.26
CA ALA A 7 2.31 15.15 1.43
C ALA A 7 1.64 16.51 1.74
N ALA A 8 1.22 17.28 0.72
CA ALA A 8 0.50 18.53 0.90
C ALA A 8 -0.87 18.31 1.55
N VAL A 9 -1.62 17.29 1.11
CA VAL A 9 -2.90 16.91 1.74
C VAL A 9 -2.70 16.54 3.20
N LEU A 10 -1.73 15.68 3.51
CA LEU A 10 -1.46 15.26 4.89
C LEU A 10 -1.02 16.41 5.77
N ARG A 11 -0.20 17.35 5.25
CA ARG A 11 0.14 18.58 5.96
C ARG A 11 -1.08 19.44 6.27
N THR A 12 -2.03 19.51 5.34
CA THR A 12 -3.28 20.27 5.54
C THR A 12 -4.14 19.60 6.61
N VAL A 13 -4.33 18.29 6.54
CA VAL A 13 -5.08 17.53 7.56
C VAL A 13 -4.44 17.68 8.94
N GLY A 14 -3.13 17.49 9.05
CA GLY A 14 -2.41 17.62 10.32
C GLY A 14 -2.55 19.03 10.91
N ARG A 15 -2.44 20.07 10.08
CA ARG A 15 -2.65 21.46 10.49
C ARG A 15 -4.09 21.72 10.96
N GLN A 16 -5.09 21.17 10.30
CA GLN A 16 -6.48 21.31 10.70
C GLN A 16 -6.73 20.65 12.07
N ILE A 17 -6.25 19.43 12.28
CA ILE A 17 -6.36 18.76 13.57
C ILE A 17 -5.70 19.59 14.67
N LYS A 18 -4.48 20.10 14.43
CA LYS A 18 -3.78 20.98 15.36
C LYS A 18 -4.59 22.22 15.71
N MET A 19 -5.14 22.91 14.71
CA MET A 19 -5.96 24.13 14.93
C MET A 19 -7.19 23.83 15.77
N TRP A 20 -7.92 22.75 15.52
CA TRP A 20 -9.07 22.34 16.31
C TRP A 20 -8.67 21.98 17.75
N ARG A 21 -7.55 21.28 17.94
CA ARG A 21 -7.04 20.94 19.26
C ARG A 21 -6.67 22.18 20.06
N GLU A 22 -5.96 23.12 19.44
CA GLU A 22 -5.57 24.38 20.08
C GLU A 22 -6.79 25.24 20.40
N ALA A 23 -7.79 25.27 19.52
CA ALA A 23 -9.05 25.98 19.78
C ALA A 23 -9.84 25.36 20.94
N ALA A 24 -9.75 24.05 21.14
CA ALA A 24 -10.31 23.33 22.29
C ALA A 24 -9.46 23.47 23.57
N GLY A 25 -8.30 24.14 23.51
CA GLY A 25 -7.41 24.35 24.67
C GLY A 25 -6.64 23.09 25.10
N LEU A 26 -6.62 22.03 24.26
CA LEU A 26 -6.02 20.74 24.63
C LEU A 26 -4.54 20.66 24.24
N LYS A 27 -3.74 19.96 25.07
CA LYS A 27 -2.39 19.53 24.72
C LYS A 27 -2.46 18.25 23.86
N GLN A 28 -1.37 17.91 23.14
CA GLN A 28 -1.29 16.70 22.34
C GLN A 28 -1.52 15.42 23.16
N ALA A 29 -0.95 15.37 24.37
CA ALA A 29 -1.15 14.27 25.29
C ALA A 29 -2.61 14.12 25.73
N GLU A 30 -3.31 15.23 25.98
CA GLU A 30 -4.71 15.24 26.42
C GLU A 30 -5.64 14.78 25.30
N LEU A 31 -5.44 15.25 24.06
CA LEU A 31 -6.17 14.75 22.90
C LEU A 31 -5.87 13.27 22.70
N GLY A 32 -4.60 12.86 22.75
CA GLY A 32 -4.20 11.48 22.60
C GLY A 32 -4.93 10.55 23.59
N ALA A 33 -4.92 10.91 24.87
CA ALA A 33 -5.62 10.16 25.92
C ALA A 33 -7.14 10.06 25.65
N ALA A 34 -7.76 11.16 25.22
CA ALA A 34 -9.20 11.22 24.97
C ALA A 34 -9.65 10.34 23.80
N ILE A 35 -8.82 10.22 22.75
CA ILE A 35 -9.13 9.41 21.55
C ILE A 35 -8.53 7.99 21.59
N GLY A 36 -7.86 7.61 22.69
CA GLY A 36 -7.25 6.28 22.85
C GLY A 36 -5.95 6.07 22.07
N TYR A 37 -5.16 7.15 21.87
CA TYR A 37 -3.85 7.15 21.21
C TYR A 37 -2.79 7.82 22.08
N GLY A 38 -1.52 7.55 21.82
CA GLY A 38 -0.41 8.24 22.51
C GLY A 38 -0.16 9.64 21.96
N GLU A 39 0.47 10.50 22.79
CA GLU A 39 0.91 11.84 22.41
C GLU A 39 1.75 11.86 21.13
N GLU A 40 2.67 10.90 21.01
CA GLU A 40 3.54 10.77 19.85
C GLU A 40 2.75 10.56 18.55
N MET A 41 1.65 9.79 18.59
CA MET A 41 0.77 9.58 17.43
C MET A 41 0.10 10.89 17.03
N VAL A 42 -0.46 11.65 17.99
CA VAL A 42 -1.06 12.97 17.72
C VAL A 42 -0.04 13.91 17.12
N SER A 43 1.14 14.01 17.74
CA SER A 43 2.25 14.83 17.28
C SER A 43 2.73 14.45 15.86
N SER A 44 2.80 13.16 15.56
CA SER A 44 3.21 12.68 14.24
C SER A 44 2.16 12.97 13.17
N VAL A 45 0.87 12.85 13.49
CA VAL A 45 -0.23 13.23 12.59
C VAL A 45 -0.24 14.73 12.33
N GLU A 46 -0.14 15.57 13.36
CA GLU A 46 -0.13 17.02 13.22
C GLU A 46 1.05 17.53 12.38
N ARG A 47 2.20 16.82 12.43
CA ARG A 47 3.39 17.10 11.61
C ARG A 47 3.40 16.40 10.26
N ALA A 48 2.31 15.72 9.89
CA ALA A 48 2.19 14.93 8.67
C ALA A 48 3.28 13.85 8.51
N ARG A 49 3.84 13.36 9.62
CA ARG A 49 4.80 12.26 9.63
C ARG A 49 4.10 10.90 9.60
N ARG A 50 2.85 10.85 10.07
CA ARG A 50 2.04 9.63 10.10
C ARG A 50 0.65 9.89 9.53
N ILE A 51 0.14 8.96 8.76
CA ILE A 51 -1.21 9.03 8.19
C ILE A 51 -2.21 8.61 9.28
N PRO A 52 -3.18 9.45 9.62
CA PRO A 52 -4.21 9.08 10.58
C PRO A 52 -5.07 7.95 10.02
N LYS A 53 -5.49 7.02 10.90
CA LYS A 53 -6.51 6.02 10.59
C LYS A 53 -7.89 6.69 10.56
N PRO A 54 -8.88 6.13 9.83
CA PRO A 54 -10.25 6.63 9.85
C PRO A 54 -10.83 6.82 11.25
N ASP A 55 -10.61 5.83 12.14
CA ASP A 55 -11.01 5.86 13.55
C ASP A 55 -10.37 7.01 14.35
N PHE A 56 -9.11 7.36 14.06
CA PHE A 56 -8.45 8.53 14.66
C PHE A 56 -9.19 9.81 14.28
N LEU A 57 -9.57 9.98 13.01
CA LEU A 57 -10.25 11.18 12.52
C LEU A 57 -11.66 11.31 13.12
N ASP A 58 -12.39 10.20 13.22
CA ASP A 58 -13.73 10.18 13.80
C ASP A 58 -13.71 10.57 15.28
N LYS A 59 -12.83 9.96 16.06
CA LYS A 59 -12.67 10.28 17.48
C LYS A 59 -12.15 11.68 17.72
N ALA A 60 -11.22 12.16 16.89
CA ALA A 60 -10.74 13.53 16.96
C ALA A 60 -11.86 14.54 16.64
N ASP A 61 -12.69 14.24 15.64
CA ASP A 61 -13.87 15.08 15.32
C ASP A 61 -14.82 15.21 16.50
N GLU A 62 -15.15 14.10 17.13
CA GLU A 62 -16.07 14.03 18.28
C GLU A 62 -15.50 14.79 19.48
N VAL A 63 -14.26 14.48 19.88
CA VAL A 63 -13.63 15.08 21.08
C VAL A 63 -13.37 16.57 20.89
N LEU A 64 -13.02 17.00 19.69
CA LEU A 64 -12.75 18.41 19.38
C LEU A 64 -13.99 19.21 19.00
N GLY A 65 -15.16 18.57 18.92
CA GLY A 65 -16.40 19.22 18.55
C GLY A 65 -16.37 19.82 17.14
N ALA A 66 -15.66 19.17 16.21
CA ALA A 66 -15.45 19.72 14.87
C ALA A 66 -16.67 19.61 13.96
N GLY A 67 -17.74 18.95 14.40
CA GLY A 67 -19.02 18.87 13.70
C GLY A 67 -18.94 18.21 12.33
N GLY A 68 -18.17 17.13 12.22
CA GLY A 68 -17.99 16.35 11.00
C GLY A 68 -16.87 16.84 10.09
N LYS A 69 -16.22 17.97 10.39
CA LYS A 69 -15.21 18.58 9.50
C LYS A 69 -13.89 17.81 9.45
N ILE A 70 -13.48 17.21 10.57
CA ILE A 70 -12.30 16.34 10.63
C ILE A 70 -12.65 14.98 10.02
N SER A 71 -13.80 14.41 10.34
CA SER A 71 -14.27 13.15 9.75
C SER A 71 -14.44 13.22 8.24
N ALA A 72 -14.86 14.36 7.69
CA ALA A 72 -15.00 14.57 6.25
C ALA A 72 -13.65 14.46 5.50
N MET A 73 -12.51 14.73 6.17
CA MET A 73 -11.17 14.60 5.55
C MET A 73 -10.72 13.14 5.35
N LYS A 74 -11.49 12.14 5.81
CA LYS A 74 -11.14 10.73 5.63
C LYS A 74 -10.91 10.37 4.16
N GLU A 75 -11.74 10.88 3.27
CA GLU A 75 -11.63 10.61 1.84
C GLU A 75 -10.33 11.19 1.25
N ASP A 76 -9.95 12.40 1.66
CA ASP A 76 -8.72 13.04 1.21
C ASP A 76 -7.48 12.32 1.76
N VAL A 77 -7.54 11.89 3.03
CA VAL A 77 -6.49 11.08 3.66
C VAL A 77 -6.34 9.72 2.96
N GLU A 78 -7.44 9.08 2.62
CA GLU A 78 -7.42 7.80 1.91
C GLU A 78 -6.87 7.94 0.49
N ARG A 79 -7.20 9.03 -0.21
CA ARG A 79 -6.59 9.37 -1.50
C ARG A 79 -5.09 9.65 -1.38
N ALA A 80 -4.65 10.32 -0.31
CA ALA A 80 -3.26 10.63 -0.07
C ALA A 80 -2.44 9.42 0.44
N ARG A 81 -3.11 8.36 0.92
CA ARG A 81 -2.48 7.15 1.44
C ARG A 81 -1.67 6.42 0.38
N TYR A 82 -2.14 6.44 -0.86
CA TYR A 82 -1.53 5.68 -1.95
C TYR A 82 -1.06 6.60 -3.08
N PRO A 83 0.12 6.35 -3.68
CA PRO A 83 0.57 7.05 -4.87
C PRO A 83 -0.48 6.98 -5.99
N LYS A 84 -0.60 8.02 -6.79
CA LYS A 84 -1.57 8.08 -7.89
C LYS A 84 -1.45 6.90 -8.85
N THR A 85 -0.23 6.52 -9.18
CA THR A 85 0.07 5.34 -10.01
C THR A 85 -0.52 4.05 -9.44
N VAL A 86 -0.51 3.88 -8.11
CA VAL A 86 -1.13 2.71 -7.44
C VAL A 86 -2.65 2.81 -7.50
N ARG A 87 -3.21 3.99 -7.28
CA ARG A 87 -4.67 4.22 -7.36
C ARG A 87 -5.21 4.00 -8.78
N ASP A 88 -4.50 4.51 -9.78
CA ASP A 88 -4.90 4.36 -11.19
C ASP A 88 -4.79 2.89 -11.62
N LEU A 89 -3.74 2.20 -11.18
CA LEU A 89 -3.60 0.77 -11.42
C LEU A 89 -4.70 -0.04 -10.73
N THR A 90 -5.04 0.27 -9.48
CA THR A 90 -6.15 -0.38 -8.77
C THR A 90 -7.48 -0.17 -9.49
N LYS A 91 -7.77 1.04 -10.00
CA LYS A 91 -8.98 1.29 -10.78
C LYS A 91 -9.03 0.46 -12.07
N LEU A 92 -7.91 0.32 -12.76
CA LEU A 92 -7.83 -0.52 -13.96
C LEU A 92 -8.03 -2.00 -13.60
N GLU A 93 -7.42 -2.46 -12.53
CA GLU A 93 -7.59 -3.82 -12.00
C GLU A 93 -9.05 -4.08 -11.58
N ASP A 94 -9.71 -3.10 -10.97
CA ASP A 94 -11.11 -3.21 -10.55
C ASP A 94 -12.10 -3.30 -11.73
N GLN A 95 -11.74 -2.80 -12.89
CA GLN A 95 -12.57 -2.83 -14.09
C GLN A 95 -12.17 -3.95 -15.06
N ALA A 96 -11.02 -4.58 -14.84
CA ALA A 96 -10.50 -5.58 -15.75
C ALA A 96 -11.40 -6.83 -15.81
N VAL A 97 -11.66 -7.31 -17.01
CA VAL A 97 -12.27 -8.63 -17.29
C VAL A 97 -11.14 -9.66 -17.45
N GLU A 98 -10.01 -9.20 -17.99
CA GLU A 98 -8.79 -9.96 -18.18
C GLU A 98 -7.59 -9.10 -17.77
N LEU A 99 -6.62 -9.70 -17.08
CA LEU A 99 -5.39 -9.06 -16.64
C LEU A 99 -4.20 -9.93 -17.02
N GLY A 100 -3.41 -9.45 -17.97
CA GLY A 100 -2.14 -10.06 -18.36
C GLY A 100 -0.96 -9.28 -17.82
N ALA A 101 0.03 -9.95 -17.22
CA ALA A 101 1.23 -9.30 -16.69
C ALA A 101 2.50 -10.10 -16.97
N TYR A 102 3.54 -9.41 -17.43
CA TYR A 102 4.89 -9.95 -17.58
C TYR A 102 5.84 -9.34 -16.55
N ALA A 103 6.65 -10.17 -15.90
CA ALA A 103 7.56 -9.70 -14.85
C ALA A 103 8.97 -10.29 -14.99
N ALA A 104 9.93 -9.42 -15.30
CA ALA A 104 11.32 -9.77 -15.57
C ALA A 104 12.30 -9.46 -14.42
N LEU A 105 12.02 -8.48 -13.57
CA LEU A 105 12.98 -8.00 -12.56
C LEU A 105 12.76 -8.62 -11.17
N HIS A 106 11.53 -8.83 -10.79
CA HIS A 106 11.10 -9.39 -9.51
C HIS A 106 9.72 -10.04 -9.69
N ILE A 107 9.28 -10.81 -8.72
CA ILE A 107 7.93 -11.40 -8.73
C ILE A 107 6.89 -10.29 -8.85
N HIS A 108 5.86 -10.49 -9.69
CA HIS A 108 4.82 -9.48 -9.93
C HIS A 108 4.14 -9.03 -8.62
N GLY A 109 3.80 -7.74 -8.52
CA GLY A 109 3.32 -7.14 -7.28
C GLY A 109 2.09 -7.80 -6.66
N LEU A 110 1.13 -8.24 -7.48
CA LEU A 110 -0.06 -8.97 -7.01
C LEU A 110 0.25 -10.34 -6.41
N LEU A 111 1.39 -10.93 -6.79
CA LEU A 111 1.83 -12.24 -6.31
C LEU A 111 2.76 -12.16 -5.10
N GLN A 112 3.16 -10.95 -4.65
CA GLN A 112 4.13 -10.81 -3.57
C GLN A 112 3.51 -11.04 -2.19
N THR A 113 4.28 -11.66 -1.29
CA THR A 113 3.98 -11.64 0.15
C THR A 113 4.37 -10.30 0.77
N PRO A 114 3.84 -9.94 1.97
CA PRO A 114 4.22 -8.71 2.65
C PRO A 114 5.74 -8.60 2.88
N GLU A 115 6.39 -9.68 3.31
CA GLU A 115 7.82 -9.70 3.61
C GLU A 115 8.68 -9.53 2.35
N TYR A 116 8.28 -10.13 1.23
CA TYR A 116 8.97 -9.96 -0.05
C TYR A 116 8.83 -8.52 -0.56
N ALA A 117 7.63 -7.95 -0.47
CA ALA A 117 7.38 -6.56 -0.84
C ALA A 117 8.16 -5.59 0.04
N GLN A 118 8.21 -5.82 1.36
CA GLN A 118 8.99 -5.03 2.31
C GLN A 118 10.48 -5.05 1.96
N ALA A 119 11.04 -6.24 1.70
CA ALA A 119 12.43 -6.38 1.30
C ALA A 119 12.74 -5.63 -0.02
N LEU A 120 11.81 -5.65 -0.98
CA LEU A 120 11.95 -4.95 -2.24
C LEU A 120 11.95 -3.43 -2.05
N TYR A 121 11.03 -2.89 -1.23
CA TYR A 121 10.96 -1.46 -0.95
C TYR A 121 12.16 -0.95 -0.14
N ALA A 122 12.71 -1.77 0.77
CA ALA A 122 13.90 -1.42 1.55
C ALA A 122 15.17 -1.25 0.69
N MET A 123 15.21 -1.85 -0.50
CA MET A 123 16.33 -1.71 -1.44
C MET A 123 16.28 -0.45 -2.30
N ARG A 124 15.20 0.32 -2.24
CA ARG A 124 15.03 1.52 -3.09
C ARG A 124 16.09 2.58 -2.81
N ARG A 125 16.45 3.30 -3.87
CA ARG A 125 17.31 4.49 -3.79
C ARG A 125 16.66 5.66 -4.55
N PRO A 126 16.48 6.83 -3.90
CA PRO A 126 16.73 7.10 -2.48
C PRO A 126 15.90 6.22 -1.56
N ALA A 127 16.41 5.97 -0.32
CA ALA A 127 15.77 5.06 0.61
C ALA A 127 14.42 5.63 1.11
N TYR A 128 13.44 4.76 1.24
CA TYR A 128 12.20 5.08 1.95
C TYR A 128 12.38 5.02 3.46
N THR A 129 11.62 5.79 4.19
CA THR A 129 11.44 5.64 5.63
C THR A 129 10.65 4.37 5.96
N GLU A 130 10.70 3.90 7.20
CA GLU A 130 9.91 2.73 7.63
C GLU A 130 8.41 2.94 7.40
N ASP A 131 7.88 4.11 7.77
CA ASP A 131 6.47 4.46 7.54
C ASP A 131 6.08 4.47 6.04
N GLU A 132 6.99 4.88 5.16
CA GLU A 132 6.77 4.82 3.70
C GLU A 132 6.76 3.38 3.20
N ILE A 133 7.67 2.54 3.70
CA ILE A 133 7.71 1.12 3.36
C ILE A 133 6.40 0.44 3.80
N GLU A 134 5.96 0.65 5.04
CA GLU A 134 4.69 0.10 5.54
C GLU A 134 3.50 0.49 4.65
N ARG A 135 3.42 1.77 4.27
CA ARG A 135 2.37 2.28 3.37
C ARG A 135 2.38 1.60 2.01
N HIS A 136 3.56 1.50 1.40
CA HIS A 136 3.70 0.87 0.09
C HIS A 136 3.38 -0.63 0.13
N VAL A 137 3.76 -1.32 1.20
CA VAL A 137 3.41 -2.73 1.43
C VAL A 137 1.91 -2.87 1.59
N ALA A 138 1.28 -2.07 2.46
CA ALA A 138 -0.17 -2.09 2.67
C ALA A 138 -0.94 -1.82 1.38
N ALA A 139 -0.52 -0.80 0.59
CA ALA A 139 -1.10 -0.48 -0.70
C ALA A 139 -1.02 -1.67 -1.67
N ARG A 140 0.13 -2.35 -1.71
CA ARG A 140 0.33 -3.52 -2.58
C ARG A 140 -0.53 -4.69 -2.16
N MET A 141 -0.64 -4.94 -0.86
CA MET A 141 -1.50 -6.02 -0.34
C MET A 141 -2.99 -5.75 -0.60
N ALA A 142 -3.43 -4.50 -0.48
CA ALA A 142 -4.81 -4.13 -0.76
C ALA A 142 -5.25 -4.45 -2.21
N ARG A 143 -4.33 -4.34 -3.19
CA ARG A 143 -4.60 -4.65 -4.60
C ARG A 143 -4.92 -6.14 -4.84
N LYS A 144 -4.55 -7.04 -3.93
CA LYS A 144 -4.88 -8.47 -4.05
C LYS A 144 -6.39 -8.75 -3.98
N ALA A 145 -7.20 -7.80 -3.54
CA ALA A 145 -8.66 -7.89 -3.59
C ALA A 145 -9.19 -8.20 -5.02
N VAL A 146 -8.40 -7.94 -6.08
CA VAL A 146 -8.73 -8.31 -7.46
C VAL A 146 -9.01 -9.81 -7.63
N PHE A 147 -8.35 -10.68 -6.84
CA PHE A 147 -8.56 -12.13 -6.89
C PHE A 147 -9.90 -12.57 -6.30
N ASP A 148 -10.48 -11.77 -5.39
CA ASP A 148 -11.73 -12.07 -4.70
C ASP A 148 -12.95 -11.38 -5.31
N ARG A 149 -12.73 -10.54 -6.33
CA ARG A 149 -13.76 -9.74 -6.98
C ARG A 149 -14.83 -10.60 -7.67
N VAL A 150 -16.06 -10.08 -7.74
CA VAL A 150 -17.16 -10.69 -8.49
C VAL A 150 -17.71 -9.69 -9.51
N PRO A 151 -17.75 -10.00 -10.82
CA PRO A 151 -17.23 -11.23 -11.45
C PRO A 151 -15.69 -11.28 -11.37
N ARG A 152 -15.14 -12.50 -11.28
CA ARG A 152 -13.68 -12.71 -11.23
C ARG A 152 -13.05 -12.45 -12.59
N PRO A 153 -11.98 -11.64 -12.68
CA PRO A 153 -11.22 -11.48 -13.91
C PRO A 153 -10.41 -12.76 -14.21
N LEU A 154 -10.12 -13.02 -15.48
CA LEU A 154 -9.06 -13.93 -15.86
C LEU A 154 -7.71 -13.26 -15.64
N VAL A 155 -6.81 -13.91 -14.94
CA VAL A 155 -5.51 -13.32 -14.60
C VAL A 155 -4.38 -14.25 -15.06
N THR A 156 -3.50 -13.73 -15.92
CA THR A 156 -2.35 -14.48 -16.45
C THR A 156 -1.06 -13.73 -16.09
N PHE A 157 -0.14 -14.46 -15.45
CA PHE A 157 1.21 -13.97 -15.16
C PHE A 157 2.25 -14.75 -15.93
N VAL A 158 3.18 -14.06 -16.57
CA VAL A 158 4.41 -14.65 -17.09
C VAL A 158 5.57 -14.12 -16.23
N GLN A 159 6.22 -15.03 -15.50
CA GLN A 159 7.35 -14.75 -14.64
C GLN A 159 8.65 -15.25 -15.27
N GLU A 160 9.67 -14.40 -15.37
CA GLU A 160 11.02 -14.86 -15.68
C GLU A 160 11.54 -15.79 -14.59
N GLU A 161 12.10 -16.94 -14.97
CA GLU A 161 12.65 -17.93 -14.03
C GLU A 161 13.65 -17.30 -13.04
N MET A 162 14.41 -16.32 -13.48
CA MET A 162 15.39 -15.61 -12.64
C MET A 162 14.73 -14.91 -11.44
N THR A 163 13.48 -14.44 -11.57
CA THR A 163 12.74 -13.79 -10.47
C THR A 163 12.42 -14.76 -9.35
N LEU A 164 12.24 -16.03 -9.67
CA LEU A 164 11.95 -17.13 -8.73
C LEU A 164 13.21 -17.66 -8.03
N ARG A 165 14.39 -17.36 -8.55
CA ARG A 165 15.68 -17.82 -8.02
C ARG A 165 16.39 -16.76 -7.18
N ARG A 166 16.03 -15.50 -7.32
CA ARG A 166 16.68 -14.39 -6.62
C ARG A 166 16.17 -14.28 -5.17
N PRO A 167 17.01 -14.49 -4.14
CA PRO A 167 16.57 -14.52 -2.75
C PRO A 167 16.45 -13.09 -2.16
N LEU A 168 15.54 -12.29 -2.71
CA LEU A 168 15.23 -10.96 -2.19
C LEU A 168 14.65 -11.10 -0.77
N GLY A 169 15.23 -10.36 0.19
CA GLY A 169 14.91 -10.49 1.61
C GLY A 169 15.46 -11.74 2.29
N GLY A 170 16.25 -12.56 1.56
CA GLY A 170 16.83 -13.79 2.08
C GLY A 170 16.10 -15.06 1.67
N ARG A 171 16.74 -16.21 1.92
CA ARG A 171 16.24 -17.53 1.47
C ARG A 171 14.86 -17.88 2.06
N MET A 172 14.62 -17.54 3.32
CA MET A 172 13.35 -17.87 3.99
C MET A 172 12.19 -17.01 3.48
N VAL A 173 12.46 -15.74 3.13
CA VAL A 173 11.46 -14.87 2.49
C VAL A 173 11.12 -15.42 1.10
N LEU A 174 12.14 -15.78 0.31
CA LEU A 174 11.90 -16.39 -1.01
C LEU A 174 11.13 -17.70 -0.89
N ARG A 175 11.45 -18.55 0.07
CA ARG A 175 10.73 -19.83 0.28
C ARG A 175 9.23 -19.58 0.50
N ARG A 176 8.87 -18.73 1.47
CA ARG A 176 7.46 -18.38 1.73
C ARG A 176 6.78 -17.73 0.53
N GLN A 177 7.54 -16.93 -0.21
CA GLN A 177 7.07 -16.33 -1.45
C GLN A 177 6.74 -17.38 -2.52
N LEU A 178 7.56 -18.41 -2.68
CA LEU A 178 7.31 -19.50 -3.64
C LEU A 178 6.14 -20.38 -3.18
N GLU A 179 6.04 -20.68 -1.89
CA GLU A 179 4.90 -21.38 -1.31
C GLU A 179 3.58 -20.60 -1.60
N HIS A 180 3.58 -19.29 -1.43
CA HIS A 180 2.44 -18.44 -1.77
C HIS A 180 2.10 -18.43 -3.26
N LEU A 181 3.09 -18.52 -4.16
CA LEU A 181 2.83 -18.65 -5.60
C LEU A 181 2.07 -19.94 -5.92
N LEU A 182 2.41 -21.05 -5.26
CA LEU A 182 1.70 -22.31 -5.43
C LEU A 182 0.24 -22.20 -4.96
N GLU A 183 -0.01 -21.54 -3.82
CA GLU A 183 -1.37 -21.27 -3.32
C GLU A 183 -2.20 -20.43 -4.31
N VAL A 184 -1.61 -19.36 -4.86
CA VAL A 184 -2.30 -18.51 -5.84
C VAL A 184 -2.56 -19.24 -7.15
N ALA A 185 -1.66 -20.13 -7.57
CA ALA A 185 -1.82 -20.93 -8.78
C ALA A 185 -2.98 -21.96 -8.69
N GLU A 186 -3.47 -22.27 -7.49
CA GLU A 186 -4.66 -23.12 -7.31
C GLU A 186 -5.97 -22.40 -7.64
N LEU A 187 -5.95 -21.06 -7.74
CA LEU A 187 -7.13 -20.29 -8.10
C LEU A 187 -7.49 -20.52 -9.57
N ARG A 188 -8.69 -21.04 -9.87
CA ARG A 188 -9.14 -21.44 -11.20
C ARG A 188 -9.10 -20.34 -12.27
N HIS A 189 -9.10 -19.08 -11.87
CA HIS A 189 -9.09 -17.91 -12.75
C HIS A 189 -7.70 -17.25 -12.82
N VAL A 190 -6.69 -17.88 -12.23
CA VAL A 190 -5.30 -17.40 -12.23
C VAL A 190 -4.41 -18.42 -12.92
N GLU A 191 -3.61 -17.96 -13.86
CA GLU A 191 -2.58 -18.75 -14.53
C GLU A 191 -1.21 -18.12 -14.26
N ILE A 192 -0.25 -18.92 -13.81
CA ILE A 192 1.14 -18.50 -13.61
C ILE A 192 2.04 -19.33 -14.51
N GLN A 193 2.62 -18.66 -15.51
CA GLN A 193 3.57 -19.24 -16.44
C GLN A 193 5.00 -18.81 -16.06
N VAL A 194 5.96 -19.69 -16.29
CA VAL A 194 7.38 -19.40 -16.07
C VAL A 194 8.10 -19.37 -17.40
N MET A 195 8.80 -18.27 -17.69
CA MET A 195 9.70 -18.17 -18.83
C MET A 195 11.07 -18.74 -18.46
N PRO A 196 11.49 -19.91 -19.01
CA PRO A 196 12.75 -20.54 -18.65
C PRO A 196 13.96 -19.74 -19.15
N MET A 197 15.01 -19.64 -18.36
CA MET A 197 16.27 -18.95 -18.75
C MET A 197 16.99 -19.58 -19.94
N ARG A 198 16.74 -20.85 -20.21
CA ARG A 198 17.42 -21.61 -21.31
C ARG A 198 16.63 -21.64 -22.61
N ARG A 199 15.55 -20.89 -22.70
CA ARG A 199 14.78 -20.80 -23.94
C ARG A 199 15.46 -19.84 -24.91
N GLU A 200 15.71 -20.28 -26.13
CA GLU A 200 16.46 -19.52 -27.15
C GLU A 200 15.58 -18.49 -27.88
N ASP A 201 14.28 -18.77 -27.99
CA ASP A 201 13.29 -17.91 -28.64
C ASP A 201 12.04 -17.71 -27.79
N HIS A 202 11.69 -16.47 -27.54
CA HIS A 202 10.43 -16.09 -26.88
C HIS A 202 10.06 -14.63 -27.23
N ALA A 203 8.76 -14.37 -27.21
CA ALA A 203 8.22 -13.05 -27.61
C ALA A 203 8.57 -11.90 -26.65
N ALA A 204 9.12 -12.17 -25.46
CA ALA A 204 9.47 -11.16 -24.47
C ALA A 204 10.73 -10.33 -24.84
N VAL A 205 11.39 -10.63 -25.95
CA VAL A 205 12.61 -9.95 -26.40
C VAL A 205 12.33 -8.88 -27.48
N THR A 206 11.11 -8.76 -27.96
CA THR A 206 10.71 -7.78 -28.98
C THR A 206 10.17 -6.48 -28.42
#